data_ca47607e8583cc71643caf2adf6998fc
#
_entry.id   ca47607e8583cc71643caf2adf6998fc
#
_cell.length_a   1.000
_cell.length_b   1.000
_cell.length_c   1.000
_cell.angle_alpha   90.00
_cell.angle_beta   90.00
_cell.angle_gamma   90.00
#
_symmetry.space_group_name_H-M   'P 1'
#
loop_
_entity.id
_entity.type
_entity.pdbx_description
1 polymer ?
#
loop_
_entity_poly.entity_id
_entity_poly.type
_entity_poly.pdbx_seq_one_letter_code
_entity_poly.pdbx_strand_id
1 'polypeptide(L)'
;MAQFLLSCESTVDVPFAYMHSRGIPVIFYSYIIDEQPYPDDMGRDPEALPRFYAFLDAGKLPSTSQINQFAYYDYFKELLEQGGDVLHIAFGSGMTQSVNQAYEAAEQLRAEFPGQRLEVIDSLCSSSGYGLLVDGAADLRDADKSMDETIDWVMAWRKRVHHQFYSTDLQYFRRGGRVSGPAATIGSILGICPIMRLDDRGRIIAYDKARGKKAAVRTTVDMMAVHAVGGTDYSGKCWI
;
A
#
# COMPACT_ATOMS: atom_id res chain seq x y z
N MET A 1 19.11 -8.28 18.35
CA MET A 1 17.90 -7.40 18.31
C MET A 1 18.01 -6.61 17.02
N ALA A 2 16.92 -6.41 16.28
CA ALA A 2 16.94 -5.60 15.06
C ALA A 2 17.51 -4.21 15.36
N GLN A 3 18.34 -3.68 14.46
CA GLN A 3 19.01 -2.39 14.65
C GLN A 3 18.04 -1.19 14.54
N PHE A 4 16.82 -1.40 14.01
CA PHE A 4 15.78 -0.40 13.82
C PHE A 4 14.39 -1.02 13.79
N LEU A 5 13.37 -0.23 14.07
CA LEU A 5 11.97 -0.60 13.86
C LEU A 5 11.57 -0.30 12.41
N LEU A 6 10.97 -1.29 11.75
CA LEU A 6 10.35 -1.13 10.43
C LEU A 6 8.86 -0.97 10.63
N SER A 7 8.22 0.07 10.07
CA SER A 7 6.79 0.30 10.16
C SER A 7 6.15 0.59 8.81
N CYS A 8 4.84 0.43 8.72
CA CYS A 8 4.07 0.66 7.50
C CYS A 8 2.63 1.12 7.81
N GLU A 9 1.80 1.19 6.78
CA GLU A 9 0.39 1.60 6.86
C GLU A 9 -0.54 0.43 6.50
N SER A 10 -1.81 0.45 6.94
CA SER A 10 -2.77 -0.64 6.72
C SER A 10 -3.03 -0.98 5.24
N THR A 11 -2.77 -0.03 4.35
CA THR A 11 -2.94 -0.17 2.89
C THR A 11 -1.97 -1.15 2.22
N VAL A 12 -1.17 -1.90 3.01
CA VAL A 12 -0.40 -3.08 2.53
C VAL A 12 -1.31 -4.24 2.11
N ASP A 13 -2.59 -4.22 2.49
CA ASP A 13 -3.63 -5.19 2.12
C ASP A 13 -3.23 -6.66 2.40
N VAL A 14 -2.58 -6.88 3.54
CA VAL A 14 -2.29 -8.21 4.08
C VAL A 14 -2.91 -8.35 5.48
N PRO A 15 -3.19 -9.56 5.96
CA PRO A 15 -3.75 -9.72 7.30
C PRO A 15 -2.88 -9.09 8.38
N PHE A 16 -3.49 -8.39 9.34
CA PHE A 16 -2.77 -7.80 10.47
C PHE A 16 -1.87 -8.81 11.19
N ALA A 17 -2.35 -10.05 11.38
CA ALA A 17 -1.59 -11.11 12.01
C ALA A 17 -0.24 -11.38 11.32
N TYR A 18 -0.17 -11.21 10.00
CA TYR A 18 1.08 -11.35 9.26
C TYR A 18 2.07 -10.24 9.64
N MET A 19 1.67 -8.96 9.57
CA MET A 19 2.55 -7.84 9.93
C MET A 19 2.98 -7.92 11.39
N HIS A 20 2.05 -8.26 12.28
CA HIS A 20 2.35 -8.46 13.69
C HIS A 20 3.38 -9.58 13.92
N SER A 21 3.26 -10.72 13.21
CA SER A 21 4.22 -11.83 13.32
C SER A 21 5.62 -11.46 12.83
N ARG A 22 5.73 -10.47 11.94
CA ARG A 22 6.98 -9.90 11.45
C ARG A 22 7.51 -8.77 12.33
N GLY A 23 6.83 -8.44 13.43
CA GLY A 23 7.20 -7.31 14.30
C GLY A 23 7.18 -5.97 13.57
N ILE A 24 6.20 -5.77 12.67
CA ILE A 24 6.03 -4.53 11.89
C ILE A 24 4.82 -3.78 12.46
N PRO A 25 5.03 -2.68 13.22
CA PRO A 25 3.95 -1.77 13.62
C PRO A 25 3.24 -1.17 12.41
N VAL A 26 1.93 -0.97 12.54
CA VAL A 26 1.07 -0.48 11.46
C VAL A 26 0.27 0.71 11.94
N ILE A 27 0.27 1.82 11.18
CA ILE A 27 -0.69 2.91 11.34
C ILE A 27 -1.88 2.66 10.41
N PHE A 28 -3.11 2.87 10.94
CA PHE A 28 -4.34 2.48 10.24
C PHE A 28 -4.99 3.67 9.54
N TYR A 29 -5.33 3.48 8.27
CA TYR A 29 -6.27 4.35 7.57
C TYR A 29 -7.68 4.18 8.12
N SER A 30 -8.57 5.08 7.70
CA SER A 30 -9.99 4.97 7.99
C SER A 30 -10.81 5.15 6.72
N TYR A 31 -11.94 4.48 6.66
CA TYR A 31 -13.01 4.75 5.71
C TYR A 31 -14.22 5.31 6.44
N ILE A 32 -15.02 6.09 5.71
CA ILE A 32 -16.17 6.81 6.26
C ILE A 32 -17.42 6.33 5.55
N ILE A 33 -18.43 5.93 6.30
CA ILE A 33 -19.77 5.58 5.82
C ILE A 33 -20.79 6.32 6.66
N ASP A 34 -21.67 7.08 6.01
CA ASP A 34 -22.70 7.90 6.69
C ASP A 34 -22.10 8.77 7.81
N GLU A 35 -20.99 9.45 7.51
CA GLU A 35 -20.25 10.32 8.43
C GLU A 35 -19.56 9.60 9.61
N GLN A 36 -19.68 8.27 9.70
CA GLN A 36 -19.00 7.48 10.73
C GLN A 36 -17.68 6.94 10.21
N PRO A 37 -16.56 7.19 10.92
CA PRO A 37 -15.27 6.61 10.60
C PRO A 37 -15.17 5.17 11.10
N TYR A 38 -14.57 4.32 10.28
CA TYR A 38 -14.23 2.94 10.58
C TYR A 38 -12.74 2.72 10.26
N PRO A 39 -11.98 2.08 11.13
CA PRO A 39 -10.59 1.77 10.83
C PRO A 39 -10.50 0.68 9.74
N ASP A 40 -9.49 0.80 8.89
CA ASP A 40 -9.01 -0.29 8.05
C ASP A 40 -8.13 -1.19 8.90
N ASP A 41 -8.74 -2.06 9.68
CA ASP A 41 -8.08 -2.85 10.74
C ASP A 41 -7.36 -4.10 10.25
N MET A 42 -7.29 -4.31 8.94
CA MET A 42 -6.61 -5.43 8.29
C MET A 42 -7.12 -6.80 8.75
N GLY A 43 -8.40 -6.89 9.12
CA GLY A 43 -9.04 -8.12 9.58
C GLY A 43 -8.70 -8.53 11.02
N ARG A 44 -8.32 -7.60 11.88
CA ARG A 44 -8.19 -7.84 13.34
C ARG A 44 -9.54 -8.19 13.96
N ASP A 45 -10.58 -7.46 13.58
CA ASP A 45 -11.97 -7.82 13.84
C ASP A 45 -12.48 -8.68 12.68
N PRO A 46 -12.80 -9.96 12.90
CA PRO A 46 -13.29 -10.84 11.84
C PRO A 46 -14.60 -10.34 11.19
N GLU A 47 -15.36 -9.48 11.89
CA GLU A 47 -16.59 -8.89 11.38
C GLU A 47 -16.36 -7.61 10.56
N ALA A 48 -15.16 -7.03 10.55
CA ALA A 48 -14.89 -5.76 9.87
C ALA A 48 -15.12 -5.86 8.36
N LEU A 49 -14.56 -6.86 7.69
CA LEU A 49 -14.75 -7.07 6.25
C LEU A 49 -16.19 -7.46 5.89
N PRO A 50 -16.84 -8.45 6.55
CA PRO A 50 -18.25 -8.71 6.33
C PRO A 50 -19.13 -7.47 6.48
N ARG A 51 -18.91 -6.68 7.52
CA ARG A 51 -19.64 -5.41 7.76
C ARG A 51 -19.42 -4.40 6.64
N PHE A 52 -18.18 -4.23 6.19
CA PHE A 52 -17.86 -3.32 5.08
C PHE A 52 -18.58 -3.72 3.80
N TYR A 53 -18.55 -5.00 3.42
CA TYR A 53 -19.27 -5.47 2.22
C TYR A 53 -20.78 -5.39 2.36
N ALA A 54 -21.33 -5.63 3.56
CA ALA A 54 -22.75 -5.42 3.81
C ALA A 54 -23.20 -3.96 3.58
N PHE A 55 -22.35 -2.99 3.92
CA PHE A 55 -22.60 -1.59 3.59
C PHE A 55 -22.62 -1.36 2.07
N LEU A 56 -21.69 -1.95 1.32
CA LEU A 56 -21.69 -1.83 -0.14
C LEU A 56 -22.93 -2.47 -0.77
N ASP A 57 -23.32 -3.65 -0.30
CA ASP A 57 -24.52 -4.36 -0.76
C ASP A 57 -25.79 -3.59 -0.46
N ALA A 58 -25.81 -2.83 0.64
CA ALA A 58 -26.89 -1.89 0.97
C ALA A 58 -26.85 -0.58 0.16
N GLY A 59 -25.92 -0.45 -0.79
CA GLY A 59 -25.77 0.73 -1.64
C GLY A 59 -25.09 1.92 -0.97
N LYS A 60 -24.46 1.73 0.20
CA LYS A 60 -23.69 2.79 0.86
C LYS A 60 -22.44 3.12 0.07
N LEU A 61 -22.00 4.36 0.17
CA LEU A 61 -20.86 4.87 -0.59
C LEU A 61 -19.74 5.26 0.38
N PRO A 62 -18.72 4.40 0.54
CA PRO A 62 -17.58 4.72 1.38
C PRO A 62 -16.75 5.84 0.74
N SER A 63 -16.18 6.68 1.60
CA SER A 63 -15.07 7.56 1.27
C SER A 63 -13.89 7.24 2.17
N THR A 64 -12.68 7.66 1.78
CA THR A 64 -11.47 7.47 2.56
C THR A 64 -10.95 8.80 3.06
N SER A 65 -10.36 8.81 4.26
CA SER A 65 -9.62 9.96 4.77
C SER A 65 -8.13 9.69 4.70
N GLN A 66 -7.34 10.77 4.55
CA GLN A 66 -5.89 10.69 4.72
C GLN A 66 -5.55 10.55 6.20
N ILE A 67 -4.43 9.91 6.51
CA ILE A 67 -3.82 10.03 7.82
C ILE A 67 -3.23 11.44 7.90
N ASN A 68 -3.59 12.20 8.94
CA ASN A 68 -3.12 13.56 9.12
C ASN A 68 -1.79 13.60 9.89
N GLN A 69 -1.14 14.78 9.91
CA GLN A 69 0.14 14.98 10.56
C GLN A 69 0.11 14.63 12.06
N PHE A 70 -0.95 14.94 12.78
CA PHE A 70 -1.05 14.66 14.21
C PHE A 70 -1.07 13.15 14.48
N ALA A 71 -1.81 12.39 13.69
CA ALA A 71 -1.86 10.93 13.82
C ALA A 71 -0.51 10.29 13.53
N TYR A 72 0.22 10.78 12.51
CA TYR A 72 1.60 10.34 12.26
C TYR A 72 2.56 10.74 13.37
N TYR A 73 2.43 11.98 13.88
CA TYR A 73 3.26 12.46 14.98
C TYR A 73 3.10 11.58 16.22
N ASP A 74 1.87 11.34 16.67
CA ASP A 74 1.60 10.48 17.84
C ASP A 74 2.12 9.07 17.61
N TYR A 75 1.87 8.51 16.43
CA TYR A 75 2.32 7.17 16.08
C TYR A 75 3.85 7.04 16.04
N PHE A 76 4.55 7.95 15.38
CA PHE A 76 6.01 7.92 15.31
C PHE A 76 6.65 8.18 16.67
N LYS A 77 6.06 9.09 17.46
CA LYS A 77 6.51 9.36 18.82
C LYS A 77 6.44 8.11 19.70
N GLU A 78 5.33 7.38 19.66
CA GLU A 78 5.18 6.10 20.35
C GLU A 78 6.26 5.09 19.94
N LEU A 79 6.61 5.01 18.66
CA LEU A 79 7.67 4.14 18.18
C LEU A 79 9.06 4.58 18.68
N LEU A 80 9.37 5.87 18.63
CA LEU A 80 10.64 6.41 19.09
C LEU A 80 10.82 6.26 20.62
N GLU A 81 9.74 6.41 21.39
CA GLU A 81 9.76 6.20 22.85
C GLU A 81 10.09 4.75 23.26
N GLN A 82 9.92 3.77 22.36
CA GLN A 82 10.36 2.39 22.58
C GLN A 82 11.89 2.24 22.48
N GLY A 83 12.56 3.25 21.95
CA GLY A 83 14.01 3.28 21.72
C GLY A 83 14.42 2.70 20.38
N GLY A 84 15.47 3.28 19.80
CA GLY A 84 16.03 2.88 18.51
C GLY A 84 15.55 3.74 17.34
N ASP A 85 16.12 3.47 16.17
CA ASP A 85 15.79 4.14 14.92
C ASP A 85 14.48 3.57 14.32
N VAL A 86 13.78 4.37 13.53
CA VAL A 86 12.53 3.99 12.87
C VAL A 86 12.63 4.22 11.36
N LEU A 87 12.36 3.19 10.58
CA LEU A 87 12.14 3.27 9.14
C LEU A 87 10.66 3.06 8.85
N HIS A 88 10.00 4.08 8.34
CA HIS A 88 8.61 4.00 7.90
C HIS A 88 8.53 3.96 6.37
N ILE A 89 7.97 2.91 5.83
CA ILE A 89 7.65 2.83 4.41
C ILE A 89 6.19 3.22 4.25
N ALA A 90 5.94 4.34 3.58
CA ALA A 90 4.60 4.91 3.41
C ALA A 90 3.93 4.42 2.13
N PHE A 91 2.61 4.42 2.12
CA PHE A 91 1.78 4.20 0.93
C PHE A 91 2.12 5.17 -0.20
N GLY A 92 2.06 4.69 -1.43
CA GLY A 92 2.51 5.44 -2.59
C GLY A 92 1.82 6.80 -2.80
N SER A 93 2.62 7.85 -2.99
CA SER A 93 2.17 9.23 -3.22
C SER A 93 1.30 9.39 -4.48
N GLY A 94 1.36 8.44 -5.41
CA GLY A 94 0.47 8.39 -6.56
C GLY A 94 -0.99 8.09 -6.24
N MET A 95 -1.25 7.58 -5.03
CA MET A 95 -2.58 7.20 -4.54
C MET A 95 -3.13 8.17 -3.50
N THR A 96 -2.26 8.77 -2.68
CA THR A 96 -2.62 9.67 -1.56
C THR A 96 -1.51 10.66 -1.29
N GLN A 97 -1.85 11.78 -0.65
CA GLN A 97 -0.86 12.76 -0.17
C GLN A 97 -0.50 12.55 1.32
N SER A 98 -0.95 11.44 1.94
CA SER A 98 -0.65 11.14 3.35
C SER A 98 0.85 11.10 3.65
N VAL A 99 1.69 10.66 2.72
CA VAL A 99 3.14 10.63 2.90
C VAL A 99 3.72 12.02 3.20
N ASN A 100 3.13 13.12 2.69
CA ASN A 100 3.57 14.47 3.00
C ASN A 100 3.31 14.81 4.48
N GLN A 101 2.19 14.32 5.03
CA GLN A 101 1.86 14.47 6.45
C GLN A 101 2.83 13.66 7.33
N ALA A 102 3.26 12.47 6.84
CA ALA A 102 4.29 11.68 7.51
C ALA A 102 5.66 12.39 7.51
N TYR A 103 6.05 13.03 6.40
CA TYR A 103 7.28 13.83 6.34
C TYR A 103 7.26 15.00 7.32
N GLU A 104 6.15 15.74 7.39
CA GLU A 104 5.99 16.88 8.31
C GLU A 104 6.07 16.43 9.78
N ALA A 105 5.42 15.31 10.12
CA ALA A 105 5.49 14.74 11.46
C ALA A 105 6.91 14.28 11.82
N ALA A 106 7.61 13.62 10.88
CA ALA A 106 8.97 13.16 11.08
C ALA A 106 9.94 14.34 11.29
N GLU A 107 9.79 15.42 10.53
CA GLU A 107 10.63 16.63 10.68
C GLU A 107 10.45 17.26 12.06
N GLN A 108 9.23 17.34 12.57
CA GLN A 108 8.95 17.85 13.91
C GLN A 108 9.61 16.98 14.99
N LEU A 109 9.52 15.66 14.89
CA LEU A 109 10.07 14.72 15.88
C LEU A 109 11.59 14.67 15.90
N ARG A 110 12.28 14.98 14.80
CA ARG A 110 13.75 15.05 14.77
C ARG A 110 14.32 16.02 15.81
N ALA A 111 13.61 17.12 16.09
CA ALA A 111 14.03 18.07 17.12
C ALA A 111 13.83 17.54 18.54
N GLU A 112 12.85 16.67 18.74
CA GLU A 112 12.51 16.10 20.05
C GLU A 112 13.34 14.87 20.39
N PHE A 113 13.77 14.11 19.36
CA PHE A 113 14.55 12.88 19.49
C PHE A 113 15.90 12.95 18.75
N PRO A 114 16.82 13.87 19.12
CA PRO A 114 18.04 14.14 18.37
C PRO A 114 19.04 12.96 18.35
N GLY A 115 18.85 11.96 19.20
CA GLY A 115 19.69 10.75 19.26
C GLY A 115 19.14 9.56 18.45
N GLN A 116 18.00 9.71 17.78
CA GLN A 116 17.34 8.65 17.01
C GLN A 116 17.04 9.12 15.60
N ARG A 117 17.09 8.19 14.65
CA ARG A 117 16.73 8.45 13.26
C ARG A 117 15.27 8.05 13.02
N LEU A 118 14.53 8.90 12.35
CA LEU A 118 13.21 8.61 11.79
C LEU A 118 13.25 8.92 10.31
N GLU A 119 13.20 7.85 9.50
CA GLU A 119 13.19 7.97 8.04
C GLU A 119 11.84 7.51 7.48
N VAL A 120 11.30 8.30 6.57
CA VAL A 120 10.05 8.01 5.87
C VAL A 120 10.36 7.85 4.39
N ILE A 121 9.89 6.76 3.77
CA ILE A 121 10.07 6.50 2.34
C ILE A 121 8.72 6.37 1.66
N ASP A 122 8.48 7.15 0.62
CA ASP A 122 7.39 6.94 -0.32
C ASP A 122 7.64 5.66 -1.13
N SER A 123 6.78 4.66 -0.95
CA SER A 123 6.93 3.38 -1.64
C SER A 123 6.67 3.46 -3.14
N LEU A 124 5.89 4.42 -3.62
CA LEU A 124 5.32 4.46 -4.96
C LEU A 124 4.47 3.22 -5.29
N CYS A 125 4.15 2.40 -4.30
CA CYS A 125 3.45 1.14 -4.39
C CYS A 125 2.06 1.21 -3.73
N SER A 126 1.25 0.20 -3.98
CA SER A 126 -0.12 0.09 -3.49
C SER A 126 -0.46 -1.36 -3.18
N SER A 127 -1.38 -1.60 -2.21
CA SER A 127 -1.99 -2.90 -1.95
C SER A 127 -0.93 -4.00 -1.73
N SER A 128 -1.16 -5.21 -2.23
CA SER A 128 -0.22 -6.35 -2.08
C SER A 128 1.20 -6.06 -2.60
N GLY A 129 1.36 -5.21 -3.63
CA GLY A 129 2.69 -4.80 -4.08
C GLY A 129 3.43 -3.91 -3.08
N TYR A 130 2.70 -3.06 -2.37
CA TYR A 130 3.26 -2.29 -1.25
C TYR A 130 3.64 -3.25 -0.10
N GLY A 131 2.76 -4.18 0.24
CA GLY A 131 3.04 -5.21 1.24
C GLY A 131 4.29 -6.04 0.88
N LEU A 132 4.45 -6.41 -0.40
CA LEU A 132 5.63 -7.14 -0.88
C LEU A 132 6.93 -6.36 -0.69
N LEU A 133 6.91 -5.04 -0.93
CA LEU A 133 8.07 -4.18 -0.71
C LEU A 133 8.43 -4.08 0.78
N VAL A 134 7.41 -3.91 1.65
CA VAL A 134 7.59 -3.87 3.12
C VAL A 134 8.12 -5.20 3.63
N ASP A 135 7.60 -6.32 3.15
CA ASP A 135 8.06 -7.66 3.51
C ASP A 135 9.51 -7.92 3.09
N GLY A 136 9.91 -7.45 1.89
CA GLY A 136 11.30 -7.52 1.45
C GLY A 136 12.24 -6.68 2.31
N ALA A 137 11.82 -5.50 2.76
CA ALA A 137 12.58 -4.69 3.71
C ALA A 137 12.70 -5.39 5.08
N ALA A 138 11.64 -6.09 5.51
CA ALA A 138 11.69 -6.90 6.72
C ALA A 138 12.66 -8.07 6.63
N ASP A 139 12.77 -8.73 5.46
CA ASP A 139 13.77 -9.79 5.25
C ASP A 139 15.20 -9.27 5.45
N LEU A 140 15.49 -8.05 5.00
CA LEU A 140 16.81 -7.43 5.19
C LEU A 140 17.07 -7.11 6.66
N ARG A 141 16.08 -6.50 7.35
CA ARG A 141 16.16 -6.24 8.79
C ARG A 141 16.40 -7.53 9.57
N ASP A 142 15.67 -8.59 9.25
CA ASP A 142 15.75 -9.89 9.91
C ASP A 142 17.07 -10.63 9.59
N ALA A 143 17.75 -10.25 8.50
CA ALA A 143 19.10 -10.67 8.14
C ALA A 143 20.19 -9.73 8.70
N ASP A 144 19.88 -8.94 9.73
CA ASP A 144 20.78 -7.99 10.40
C ASP A 144 21.42 -6.93 9.47
N LYS A 145 20.74 -6.60 8.37
CA LYS A 145 21.16 -5.47 7.53
C LYS A 145 20.90 -4.15 8.24
N SER A 146 21.77 -3.18 8.00
CA SER A 146 21.61 -1.83 8.53
C SER A 146 20.39 -1.13 7.94
N MET A 147 19.94 -0.09 8.63
CA MET A 147 18.86 0.76 8.13
C MET A 147 19.22 1.41 6.78
N ASP A 148 20.48 1.84 6.59
CA ASP A 148 20.93 2.43 5.33
C ASP A 148 20.91 1.41 4.18
N GLU A 149 21.41 0.17 4.39
CA GLU A 149 21.32 -0.89 3.38
C GLU A 149 19.86 -1.20 3.01
N THR A 150 18.96 -1.15 4.00
CA THR A 150 17.52 -1.38 3.79
C THR A 150 16.88 -0.22 3.02
N ILE A 151 17.22 1.03 3.35
CA ILE A 151 16.79 2.23 2.62
C ILE A 151 17.23 2.15 1.16
N ASP A 152 18.50 1.88 0.91
CA ASP A 152 19.04 1.76 -0.44
C ASP A 152 18.33 0.69 -1.25
N TRP A 153 18.05 -0.46 -0.63
CA TRP A 153 17.30 -1.53 -1.26
C TRP A 153 15.87 -1.10 -1.59
N VAL A 154 15.14 -0.51 -0.64
CA VAL A 154 13.76 -0.01 -0.87
C VAL A 154 13.74 1.00 -2.01
N MET A 155 14.67 1.96 -2.02
CA MET A 155 14.77 2.98 -3.07
C MET A 155 15.06 2.38 -4.45
N ALA A 156 15.88 1.34 -4.52
CA ALA A 156 16.19 0.63 -5.77
C ALA A 156 15.03 -0.24 -6.27
N TRP A 157 14.25 -0.83 -5.34
CA TRP A 157 13.24 -1.83 -5.69
C TRP A 157 11.82 -1.28 -5.80
N ARG A 158 11.46 -0.17 -5.15
CA ARG A 158 10.11 0.40 -5.19
C ARG A 158 9.54 0.62 -6.59
N LYS A 159 10.40 0.86 -7.60
CA LYS A 159 10.01 0.99 -9.00
C LYS A 159 10.06 -0.33 -9.79
N ARG A 160 10.51 -1.41 -9.15
CA ARG A 160 10.60 -2.75 -9.75
C ARG A 160 9.50 -3.68 -9.28
N VAL A 161 8.67 -3.26 -8.33
CA VAL A 161 7.46 -3.97 -7.94
C VAL A 161 6.41 -3.76 -9.03
N HIS A 162 6.12 -4.80 -9.80
CA HIS A 162 5.12 -4.74 -10.86
C HIS A 162 3.72 -4.98 -10.30
N HIS A 163 2.89 -3.95 -10.32
CA HIS A 163 1.49 -4.02 -9.97
C HIS A 163 0.68 -4.33 -11.22
N GLN A 164 0.04 -5.51 -11.27
CA GLN A 164 -0.80 -5.93 -12.38
C GLN A 164 -2.17 -6.31 -11.83
N PHE A 165 -3.23 -5.62 -12.27
CA PHE A 165 -4.57 -5.87 -11.79
C PHE A 165 -5.63 -5.51 -12.83
N TYR A 166 -6.83 -5.97 -12.61
CA TYR A 166 -8.01 -5.63 -13.42
C TYR A 166 -9.19 -5.29 -12.52
N SER A 167 -10.19 -4.66 -13.09
CA SER A 167 -11.48 -4.44 -12.41
C SER A 167 -12.63 -4.83 -13.33
N THR A 168 -13.70 -5.33 -12.75
CA THR A 168 -14.98 -5.54 -13.45
C THR A 168 -15.85 -4.29 -13.41
N ASP A 169 -15.55 -3.37 -12.48
CA ASP A 169 -16.26 -2.11 -12.31
C ASP A 169 -15.26 -1.03 -11.82
N LEU A 170 -15.20 0.10 -12.51
CA LEU A 170 -14.34 1.22 -12.17
C LEU A 170 -15.05 2.31 -11.34
N GLN A 171 -16.31 2.12 -10.94
CA GLN A 171 -17.07 3.20 -10.30
C GLN A 171 -16.40 3.69 -9.00
N TYR A 172 -15.85 2.79 -8.18
CA TYR A 172 -15.18 3.16 -6.93
C TYR A 172 -13.84 3.88 -7.19
N PHE A 173 -13.06 3.43 -8.17
CA PHE A 173 -11.83 4.11 -8.59
C PHE A 173 -12.11 5.53 -9.11
N ARG A 174 -13.17 5.70 -9.90
CA ARG A 174 -13.60 7.01 -10.43
C ARG A 174 -14.07 7.94 -9.31
N ARG A 175 -14.92 7.45 -8.41
CA ARG A 175 -15.41 8.21 -7.25
C ARG A 175 -14.27 8.62 -6.33
N GLY A 176 -13.33 7.73 -6.09
CA GLY A 176 -12.11 8.02 -5.34
C GLY A 176 -11.13 8.96 -6.05
N GLY A 177 -11.31 9.25 -7.34
CA GLY A 177 -10.43 10.10 -8.12
C GLY A 177 -9.05 9.48 -8.43
N ARG A 178 -8.87 8.16 -8.27
CA ARG A 178 -7.59 7.45 -8.51
C ARG A 178 -7.46 6.93 -9.92
N VAL A 179 -8.54 6.97 -10.72
CA VAL A 179 -8.52 6.70 -12.16
C VAL A 179 -9.09 7.89 -12.91
N SER A 180 -8.31 8.47 -13.82
CA SER A 180 -8.66 9.64 -14.61
C SER A 180 -8.46 9.40 -16.11
N GLY A 181 -8.97 10.33 -16.94
CA GLY A 181 -8.77 10.33 -18.39
C GLY A 181 -9.47 9.17 -19.12
N PRO A 182 -8.90 8.69 -20.24
CA PRO A 182 -9.51 7.64 -21.06
C PRO A 182 -9.77 6.33 -20.30
N ALA A 183 -8.98 6.02 -19.30
CA ALA A 183 -9.15 4.88 -18.42
C ALA A 183 -10.50 4.91 -17.70
N ALA A 184 -10.95 6.09 -17.28
CA ALA A 184 -12.23 6.26 -16.59
C ALA A 184 -13.44 5.98 -17.49
N THR A 185 -13.28 6.11 -18.81
CA THR A 185 -14.36 5.92 -19.81
C THR A 185 -14.51 4.45 -20.21
N ILE A 186 -13.45 3.66 -20.16
CA ILE A 186 -13.45 2.25 -20.58
C ILE A 186 -14.36 1.39 -19.68
N GLY A 187 -14.40 1.67 -18.39
CA GLY A 187 -15.17 0.89 -17.40
C GLY A 187 -16.71 1.05 -17.48
N SER A 188 -17.24 1.86 -18.41
CA SER A 188 -18.68 2.01 -18.61
C SER A 188 -19.27 1.05 -19.65
N ILE A 189 -18.43 0.26 -20.33
CA ILE A 189 -18.88 -0.68 -21.37
C ILE A 189 -19.13 -2.04 -20.72
N LEU A 190 -20.35 -2.54 -20.82
CA LEU A 190 -20.76 -3.82 -20.24
C LEU A 190 -19.83 -4.97 -20.69
N GLY A 191 -19.27 -5.69 -19.72
CA GLY A 191 -18.44 -6.84 -19.96
C GLY A 191 -16.99 -6.54 -20.37
N ILE A 192 -16.56 -5.26 -20.35
CA ILE A 192 -15.15 -4.90 -20.56
C ILE A 192 -14.47 -4.70 -19.21
N CYS A 193 -13.37 -5.40 -19.01
CA CYS A 193 -12.50 -5.29 -17.84
C CYS A 193 -11.23 -4.54 -18.23
N PRO A 194 -10.97 -3.33 -17.72
CA PRO A 194 -9.69 -2.68 -17.90
C PRO A 194 -8.57 -3.46 -17.21
N ILE A 195 -7.44 -3.56 -17.87
CA ILE A 195 -6.20 -4.10 -17.32
C ILE A 195 -5.34 -2.91 -16.91
N MET A 196 -4.91 -2.92 -15.69
CA MET A 196 -4.30 -1.76 -15.03
C MET A 196 -2.95 -2.10 -14.40
N ARG A 197 -2.13 -1.09 -14.26
CA ARG A 197 -0.87 -1.15 -13.52
C ARG A 197 -0.59 0.20 -12.86
N LEU A 198 0.43 0.27 -12.02
CA LEU A 198 0.97 1.55 -11.59
C LEU A 198 2.03 2.04 -12.58
N ASP A 199 2.10 3.36 -12.79
CA ASP A 199 3.18 4.02 -13.49
C ASP A 199 4.37 4.29 -12.55
N ASP A 200 5.48 4.86 -13.07
CA ASP A 200 6.69 5.17 -12.31
C ASP A 200 6.49 6.22 -11.20
N ARG A 201 5.30 6.83 -11.15
CA ARG A 201 4.87 7.76 -10.09
C ARG A 201 3.88 7.15 -9.13
N GLY A 202 3.66 5.83 -9.20
CA GLY A 202 2.69 5.12 -8.35
C GLY A 202 1.22 5.40 -8.69
N ARG A 203 0.89 5.94 -9.88
CA ARG A 203 -0.48 6.26 -10.28
C ARG A 203 -1.09 5.14 -11.10
N ILE A 204 -2.37 4.89 -10.91
CA ILE A 204 -3.10 3.88 -11.70
C ILE A 204 -3.25 4.34 -13.14
N ILE A 205 -2.81 3.47 -14.06
CA ILE A 205 -3.05 3.61 -15.49
C ILE A 205 -3.71 2.34 -16.04
N ALA A 206 -4.76 2.51 -16.84
CA ALA A 206 -5.28 1.41 -17.66
C ALA A 206 -4.52 1.42 -18.99
N TYR A 207 -3.88 0.31 -19.31
CA TYR A 207 -3.03 0.20 -20.50
C TYR A 207 -3.59 -0.79 -21.51
N ASP A 208 -4.52 -1.67 -21.11
CA ASP A 208 -5.18 -2.66 -21.95
C ASP A 208 -6.61 -2.93 -21.45
N LYS A 209 -7.35 -3.78 -22.14
CA LYS A 209 -8.71 -4.19 -21.80
C LYS A 209 -8.97 -5.62 -22.25
N ALA A 210 -9.76 -6.35 -21.47
CA ALA A 210 -10.20 -7.69 -21.81
C ALA A 210 -11.73 -7.80 -21.78
N ARG A 211 -12.29 -8.69 -22.59
CA ARG A 211 -13.73 -8.96 -22.57
C ARG A 211 -14.04 -10.11 -21.62
N GLY A 212 -14.68 -9.77 -20.51
CA GLY A 212 -15.06 -10.69 -19.45
C GLY A 212 -13.93 -11.03 -18.46
N LYS A 213 -14.32 -11.41 -17.25
CA LYS A 213 -13.42 -11.69 -16.12
C LYS A 213 -12.35 -12.74 -16.43
N LYS A 214 -12.74 -13.85 -17.11
CA LYS A 214 -11.80 -14.94 -17.43
C LYS A 214 -10.65 -14.49 -18.33
N ALA A 215 -10.95 -13.67 -19.34
CA ALA A 215 -9.92 -13.10 -20.22
C ALA A 215 -9.05 -12.09 -19.45
N ALA A 216 -9.65 -11.26 -18.59
CA ALA A 216 -8.91 -10.30 -17.76
C ALA A 216 -7.91 -11.00 -16.84
N VAL A 217 -8.32 -12.05 -16.13
CA VAL A 217 -7.43 -12.87 -15.29
C VAL A 217 -6.25 -13.39 -16.10
N ARG A 218 -6.53 -14.02 -17.27
CA ARG A 218 -5.47 -14.56 -18.13
C ARG A 218 -4.48 -13.48 -18.55
N THR A 219 -4.97 -12.35 -19.09
CA THR A 219 -4.11 -11.24 -19.51
C THR A 219 -3.26 -10.72 -18.36
N THR A 220 -3.83 -10.57 -17.16
CA THR A 220 -3.08 -10.10 -15.98
C THR A 220 -1.96 -11.08 -15.60
N VAL A 221 -2.24 -12.39 -15.63
CA VAL A 221 -1.22 -13.41 -15.34
C VAL A 221 -0.16 -13.49 -16.43
N ASP A 222 -0.54 -13.39 -17.71
CA ASP A 222 0.42 -13.41 -18.84
C ASP A 222 1.42 -12.23 -18.73
N MET A 223 0.98 -11.09 -18.21
CA MET A 223 1.87 -9.94 -17.96
C MET A 223 2.94 -10.21 -16.90
N MET A 224 2.70 -11.13 -15.95
CA MET A 224 3.73 -11.54 -14.99
C MET A 224 4.91 -12.18 -15.72
N ALA A 225 4.66 -13.09 -16.66
CA ALA A 225 5.71 -13.73 -17.47
C ALA A 225 6.51 -12.71 -18.32
N VAL A 226 5.85 -11.61 -18.75
CA VAL A 226 6.50 -10.56 -19.55
C VAL A 226 7.42 -9.68 -18.69
N HIS A 227 7.01 -9.37 -17.46
CA HIS A 227 7.69 -8.38 -16.63
C HIS A 227 8.59 -8.98 -15.55
N ALA A 228 8.40 -10.24 -15.18
CA ALA A 228 9.21 -10.89 -14.18
C ALA A 228 10.67 -11.06 -14.67
N VAL A 229 11.61 -10.89 -13.77
CA VAL A 229 13.04 -11.15 -14.05
C VAL A 229 13.21 -12.63 -14.39
N GLY A 230 13.69 -12.93 -15.60
CA GLY A 230 13.77 -14.30 -16.10
C GLY A 230 12.46 -14.85 -16.68
N GLY A 231 11.41 -14.03 -16.81
CA GLY A 231 10.14 -14.43 -17.42
C GLY A 231 9.45 -15.55 -16.61
N THR A 232 9.17 -16.69 -17.28
CA THR A 232 8.55 -17.86 -16.64
C THR A 232 9.44 -18.60 -15.66
N ASP A 233 10.74 -18.32 -15.64
CA ASP A 233 11.70 -18.93 -14.72
C ASP A 233 11.87 -18.12 -13.42
N TYR A 234 11.04 -17.09 -13.23
CA TYR A 234 11.04 -16.28 -12.02
C TYR A 234 10.74 -17.12 -10.78
N SER A 235 11.64 -17.06 -9.80
CA SER A 235 11.54 -17.81 -8.54
C SER A 235 11.46 -16.90 -7.29
N GLY A 236 11.29 -15.60 -7.50
CA GLY A 236 11.14 -14.63 -6.41
C GLY A 236 9.74 -14.58 -5.80
N LYS A 237 9.53 -13.67 -4.85
CA LYS A 237 8.23 -13.48 -4.21
C LYS A 237 7.20 -12.90 -5.20
N CYS A 238 5.99 -13.43 -5.15
CA CYS A 238 4.82 -12.91 -5.85
C CYS A 238 3.63 -12.94 -4.89
N TRP A 239 2.89 -11.85 -4.80
CA TRP A 239 1.71 -11.75 -3.96
C TRP A 239 0.46 -11.50 -4.82
N ILE A 240 -0.63 -12.21 -4.48
CA ILE A 240 -1.90 -12.16 -5.21
C ILE A 240 -3.03 -11.85 -4.24
#